data_ce50d088361e3d22f2e6175a8ccc52e1
#
_entry.id   ce50d088361e3d22f2e6175a8ccc52e1
#
_cell.length_a   1.000
_cell.length_b   1.000
_cell.length_c   1.000
_cell.angle_alpha   90.00
_cell.angle_beta   90.00
_cell.angle_gamma   90.00
#
_symmetry.space_group_name_H-M   'P 1'
#
loop_
_entity.id
_entity.type
_entity.pdbx_description
1 polymer ?
#
loop_
_entity_poly.entity_id
_entity_poly.type
_entity_poly.pdbx_seq_one_letter_code
_entity_poly.pdbx_strand_id
1 'polypeptide(L)'
;MLEFVGRNGPNDDRSASSETLDQPRKRPSIGLALGCGAARGFAHIGVLRTLIANGIRPDVITGTSIGAVVGGAYAAGYLDALEAWARGLTRGRVFGYLDFSFSGSGLIGGNRLADELARGIGEITFGDLPIKLAAIATEVGTGHEIWLTRGRLADALYASYAIPGIFPPHKIGGRWLMDGGLVNPVPVSAARSLGARLVIAVNLNADNFGRGTVIQSHGPDHTDEILVSTIPGPETLRGKAEQLFKRRLFGSPEKPGLSTVMVDAFNIALDRITRARLAGDPPDAMVAPRLSRFGVFDFHRAEEAIQLGVEATEKSLENIAEAIEALA
;
A
#
# COMPACT_ATOMS: atom_id res chain seq x y z
N MET A 1 66.33 -10.90 -38.33
CA MET A 1 66.97 -10.21 -39.50
C MET A 1 65.87 -9.27 -40.05
N LEU A 2 66.25 -8.00 -40.05
CA LEU A 2 65.62 -6.87 -40.78
C LEU A 2 64.42 -6.23 -40.08
N GLU A 3 64.42 -5.03 -39.84
CA GLU A 3 65.17 -3.76 -39.82
C GLU A 3 64.16 -2.65 -39.52
N PHE A 4 64.53 -1.78 -38.64
CA PHE A 4 63.86 -0.55 -38.30
C PHE A 4 63.98 0.46 -39.47
N VAL A 5 62.89 1.13 -39.78
CA VAL A 5 62.97 2.48 -40.38
C VAL A 5 61.93 3.38 -39.67
N GLY A 6 62.47 4.33 -38.93
CA GLY A 6 61.72 5.40 -38.30
C GLY A 6 61.37 6.47 -39.34
N ARG A 7 60.25 7.15 -39.11
CA ARG A 7 59.96 8.51 -39.62
C ARG A 7 59.29 9.35 -38.55
N ASN A 8 60.01 10.33 -38.09
CA ASN A 8 59.50 11.49 -37.36
C ASN A 8 58.63 12.33 -38.30
N GLY A 9 57.45 12.73 -37.86
CA GLY A 9 56.63 13.77 -38.42
C GLY A 9 55.98 14.57 -37.31
N PRO A 10 55.64 15.84 -37.45
CA PRO A 10 55.65 16.83 -36.39
C PRO A 10 54.42 16.87 -35.54
N ASN A 11 54.63 17.30 -34.28
CA ASN A 11 53.66 17.75 -33.32
C ASN A 11 52.55 18.59 -33.94
N ASP A 12 51.30 18.18 -33.79
CA ASP A 12 50.15 19.03 -33.94
C ASP A 12 49.43 19.04 -32.56
N ASP A 13 49.80 20.02 -31.77
CA ASP A 13 49.14 20.40 -30.55
C ASP A 13 47.75 20.93 -30.86
N ARG A 14 46.74 20.05 -30.87
CA ARG A 14 45.34 20.45 -30.80
C ARG A 14 44.83 20.09 -29.45
N SER A 15 44.90 21.06 -28.54
CA SER A 15 44.09 21.14 -27.32
C SER A 15 42.62 21.06 -27.74
N ALA A 16 42.07 19.86 -27.79
CA ALA A 16 40.64 19.63 -27.79
C ALA A 16 40.16 19.91 -26.37
N SER A 17 39.79 21.15 -26.10
CA SER A 17 38.91 21.49 -25.01
C SER A 17 37.61 20.74 -25.23
N SER A 18 37.44 19.61 -24.51
CA SER A 18 36.16 18.96 -24.37
C SER A 18 35.26 19.89 -23.58
N GLU A 19 34.53 20.74 -24.31
CA GLU A 19 33.28 21.33 -23.78
C GLU A 19 32.35 20.15 -23.54
N THR A 20 32.37 19.64 -22.28
CA THR A 20 31.27 18.86 -21.74
C THR A 20 30.08 19.77 -21.77
N LEU A 21 29.29 19.67 -22.85
CA LEU A 21 27.95 20.25 -22.93
C LEU A 21 27.22 19.80 -21.65
N ASP A 22 26.97 20.74 -20.77
CA ASP A 22 26.16 20.59 -19.56
C ASP A 22 24.72 20.25 -20.00
N GLN A 23 24.51 18.96 -20.30
CA GLN A 23 23.18 18.45 -20.55
C GLN A 23 22.42 18.59 -19.23
N PRO A 24 21.23 19.23 -19.23
CA PRO A 24 20.47 19.39 -18.01
C PRO A 24 20.32 18.01 -17.37
N ARG A 25 20.82 17.85 -16.16
CA ARG A 25 20.77 16.58 -15.42
C ARG A 25 19.30 16.15 -15.33
N LYS A 26 19.00 15.08 -16.01
CA LYS A 26 17.64 14.55 -16.10
C LYS A 26 17.30 14.00 -14.72
N ARG A 27 16.26 14.56 -14.05
CA ARG A 27 15.84 14.07 -12.73
C ARG A 27 15.72 12.52 -12.74
N PRO A 28 16.05 11.83 -11.64
CA PRO A 28 15.87 10.39 -11.59
C PRO A 28 14.40 10.02 -11.75
N SER A 29 14.12 8.85 -12.32
CA SER A 29 12.76 8.30 -12.33
C SER A 29 12.34 7.94 -10.90
N ILE A 30 11.23 8.52 -10.44
CA ILE A 30 10.72 8.38 -9.08
C ILE A 30 9.67 7.27 -9.05
N GLY A 31 9.91 6.25 -8.23
CA GLY A 31 8.94 5.23 -7.84
C GLY A 31 8.30 5.55 -6.51
N LEU A 32 7.00 5.32 -6.40
CA LEU A 32 6.26 5.42 -5.15
C LEU A 32 5.71 4.04 -4.78
N ALA A 33 6.21 3.46 -3.68
CA ALA A 33 5.76 2.18 -3.15
C ALA A 33 4.75 2.41 -2.02
N LEU A 34 3.46 2.20 -2.32
CA LEU A 34 2.35 2.43 -1.41
C LEU A 34 1.99 1.15 -0.65
N GLY A 35 2.21 1.16 0.66
CA GLY A 35 2.00 0.00 1.51
C GLY A 35 0.54 -0.32 1.81
N CYS A 36 0.30 -1.55 2.30
CA CYS A 36 -0.99 -2.01 2.79
C CYS A 36 -1.32 -1.40 4.17
N GLY A 37 -2.63 -1.34 4.53
CA GLY A 37 -3.03 -0.80 5.84
C GLY A 37 -4.53 -0.65 6.06
N ALA A 38 -5.39 -1.19 5.21
CA ALA A 38 -6.85 -1.07 5.27
C ALA A 38 -7.30 0.39 5.44
N ALA A 39 -8.07 0.75 6.49
CA ALA A 39 -8.56 2.13 6.71
C ALA A 39 -7.44 3.18 6.83
N ARG A 40 -6.25 2.79 7.32
CA ARG A 40 -5.06 3.66 7.39
C ARG A 40 -4.60 4.12 6.02
N GLY A 41 -4.97 3.40 4.97
CA GLY A 41 -4.59 3.68 3.58
C GLY A 41 -5.02 5.03 3.05
N PHE A 42 -6.02 5.67 3.63
CA PHE A 42 -6.36 7.02 3.23
C PHE A 42 -5.26 8.04 3.51
N ALA A 43 -4.28 7.72 4.36
CA ALA A 43 -3.08 8.53 4.53
C ALA A 43 -2.27 8.67 3.22
N HIS A 44 -2.32 7.67 2.32
CA HIS A 44 -1.69 7.76 1.00
C HIS A 44 -2.19 8.93 0.16
N ILE A 45 -3.46 9.34 0.34
CA ILE A 45 -4.03 10.51 -0.36
C ILE A 45 -3.27 11.76 0.09
N GLY A 46 -3.09 11.96 1.40
CA GLY A 46 -2.33 13.07 1.96
C GLY A 46 -0.88 13.06 1.50
N VAL A 47 -0.25 11.88 1.47
CA VAL A 47 1.12 11.70 0.97
C VAL A 47 1.23 12.15 -0.48
N LEU A 48 0.38 11.64 -1.37
CA LEU A 48 0.38 12.01 -2.79
C LEU A 48 0.15 13.50 -2.99
N ARG A 49 -0.82 14.11 -2.29
CA ARG A 49 -1.09 15.55 -2.35
C ARG A 49 0.13 16.38 -1.99
N THR A 50 0.78 16.04 -0.89
CA THR A 50 1.95 16.78 -0.40
C THR A 50 3.15 16.62 -1.33
N LEU A 51 3.42 15.42 -1.83
CA LEU A 51 4.49 15.20 -2.81
C LEU A 51 4.27 16.02 -4.08
N ILE A 52 3.05 15.97 -4.64
CA ILE A 52 2.69 16.69 -5.86
C ILE A 52 2.78 18.23 -5.67
N ALA A 53 2.30 18.73 -4.54
CA ALA A 53 2.36 20.15 -4.19
C ALA A 53 3.82 20.66 -4.10
N ASN A 54 4.76 19.78 -3.75
CA ASN A 54 6.19 20.06 -3.71
C ASN A 54 6.94 19.66 -5.00
N GLY A 55 6.23 19.46 -6.11
CA GLY A 55 6.83 19.18 -7.42
C GLY A 55 7.34 17.74 -7.59
N ILE A 56 7.14 16.86 -6.60
CA ILE A 56 7.59 15.47 -6.61
C ILE A 56 6.46 14.61 -7.22
N ARG A 57 6.63 14.22 -8.48
CA ARG A 57 5.65 13.41 -9.21
C ARG A 57 6.23 12.03 -9.49
N PRO A 58 5.53 10.95 -9.14
CA PRO A 58 5.99 9.59 -9.43
C PRO A 58 5.87 9.27 -10.93
N ASP A 59 6.88 8.58 -11.47
CA ASP A 59 6.90 8.00 -12.81
C ASP A 59 6.42 6.53 -12.77
N VAL A 60 6.55 5.91 -11.60
CA VAL A 60 6.16 4.52 -11.32
C VAL A 60 5.42 4.47 -10.00
N ILE A 61 4.31 3.78 -9.93
CA ILE A 61 3.63 3.46 -8.69
C ILE A 61 3.53 1.95 -8.53
N THR A 62 3.84 1.47 -7.33
CA THR A 62 3.52 0.10 -6.93
C THR A 62 2.71 0.16 -5.65
N GLY A 63 1.68 -0.65 -5.57
CA GLY A 63 0.78 -0.62 -4.43
C GLY A 63 0.33 -2.00 -3.98
N THR A 64 0.14 -2.13 -2.68
CA THR A 64 -0.41 -3.35 -2.07
C THR A 64 -1.69 -3.00 -1.34
N SER A 65 -2.77 -3.77 -1.60
CA SER A 65 -4.07 -3.58 -0.94
C SER A 65 -4.60 -2.16 -1.15
N ILE A 66 -4.92 -1.44 -0.08
CA ILE A 66 -5.37 -0.03 -0.17
C ILE A 66 -4.32 0.87 -0.85
N GLY A 67 -3.04 0.56 -0.77
CA GLY A 67 -1.99 1.27 -1.51
C GLY A 67 -2.13 1.11 -3.02
N ALA A 68 -2.57 -0.06 -3.49
CA ALA A 68 -2.92 -0.28 -4.90
C ALA A 68 -4.15 0.54 -5.30
N VAL A 69 -5.18 0.58 -4.44
CA VAL A 69 -6.41 1.36 -4.69
C VAL A 69 -6.11 2.85 -4.82
N VAL A 70 -5.38 3.43 -3.88
CA VAL A 70 -5.05 4.86 -3.92
C VAL A 70 -4.08 5.17 -5.06
N GLY A 71 -3.07 4.33 -5.29
CA GLY A 71 -2.13 4.47 -6.40
C GLY A 71 -2.80 4.32 -7.75
N GLY A 72 -3.71 3.37 -7.89
CA GLY A 72 -4.52 3.15 -9.09
C GLY A 72 -5.47 4.31 -9.38
N ALA A 73 -6.15 4.81 -8.36
CA ALA A 73 -7.01 5.99 -8.49
C ALA A 73 -6.20 7.23 -8.93
N TYR A 74 -5.01 7.44 -8.37
CA TYR A 74 -4.13 8.53 -8.80
C TYR A 74 -3.69 8.34 -10.26
N ALA A 75 -3.21 7.16 -10.62
CA ALA A 75 -2.73 6.87 -11.97
C ALA A 75 -3.83 7.02 -13.03
N ALA A 76 -5.07 6.72 -12.66
CA ALA A 76 -6.26 6.87 -13.51
C ALA A 76 -6.87 8.29 -13.49
N GLY A 77 -6.32 9.23 -12.71
CA GLY A 77 -6.85 10.60 -12.61
C GLY A 77 -8.08 10.76 -11.70
N TYR A 78 -8.37 9.78 -10.85
CA TYR A 78 -9.56 9.75 -9.97
C TYR A 78 -9.22 10.03 -8.49
N LEU A 79 -8.07 10.58 -8.18
CA LEU A 79 -7.67 10.83 -6.79
C LEU A 79 -8.65 11.78 -6.08
N ASP A 80 -9.15 12.81 -6.77
CA ASP A 80 -10.11 13.77 -6.20
C ASP A 80 -11.46 13.09 -5.88
N ALA A 81 -11.92 12.23 -6.77
CA ALA A 81 -13.17 11.47 -6.56
C ALA A 81 -13.01 10.47 -5.40
N LEU A 82 -11.87 9.79 -5.30
CA LEU A 82 -11.57 8.88 -4.20
C LEU A 82 -11.51 9.63 -2.87
N GLU A 83 -10.85 10.79 -2.83
CA GLU A 83 -10.77 11.62 -1.63
C GLU A 83 -12.15 12.10 -1.18
N ALA A 84 -12.96 12.62 -2.10
CA ALA A 84 -14.32 13.08 -1.81
C ALA A 84 -15.20 11.92 -1.28
N TRP A 85 -15.11 10.74 -1.90
CA TRP A 85 -15.78 9.54 -1.43
C TRP A 85 -15.32 9.13 -0.03
N ALA A 86 -14.01 9.08 0.21
CA ALA A 86 -13.43 8.70 1.50
C ALA A 86 -13.88 9.65 2.62
N ARG A 87 -13.82 10.96 2.40
CA ARG A 87 -14.28 11.99 3.35
C ARG A 87 -15.78 11.90 3.64
N GLY A 88 -16.57 11.40 2.68
CA GLY A 88 -18.02 11.15 2.83
C GLY A 88 -18.37 9.87 3.58
N LEU A 89 -17.39 9.06 4.00
CA LEU A 89 -17.65 7.81 4.70
C LEU A 89 -18.06 8.07 6.15
N THR A 90 -19.25 7.63 6.50
CA THR A 90 -19.74 7.57 7.88
C THR A 90 -19.73 6.12 8.38
N ARG A 91 -19.79 5.91 9.70
CA ARG A 91 -19.90 4.55 10.27
C ARG A 91 -21.03 3.74 9.63
N GLY A 92 -22.19 4.36 9.40
CA GLY A 92 -23.33 3.71 8.76
C GLY A 92 -23.06 3.32 7.31
N ARG A 93 -22.39 4.17 6.52
CA ARG A 93 -22.00 3.85 5.14
C ARG A 93 -20.97 2.73 5.10
N VAL A 94 -19.96 2.74 5.98
CA VAL A 94 -18.96 1.67 6.08
C VAL A 94 -19.67 0.33 6.33
N PHE A 95 -20.62 0.28 7.28
CA PHE A 95 -21.44 -0.92 7.51
C PHE A 95 -22.27 -1.32 6.29
N GLY A 96 -22.77 -0.35 5.50
CA GLY A 96 -23.50 -0.61 4.28
C GLY A 96 -22.68 -1.26 3.16
N TYR A 97 -21.36 -1.05 3.14
CA TYR A 97 -20.45 -1.71 2.22
C TYR A 97 -20.03 -3.11 2.68
N LEU A 98 -20.19 -3.42 3.98
CA LEU A 98 -19.93 -4.74 4.53
C LEU A 98 -21.16 -5.63 4.30
N ASP A 99 -21.30 -6.16 3.09
CA ASP A 99 -22.30 -7.16 2.76
C ASP A 99 -21.91 -8.51 3.37
N PHE A 100 -22.42 -8.77 4.57
CA PHE A 100 -22.17 -10.03 5.27
C PHE A 100 -22.70 -11.21 4.45
N SER A 101 -21.81 -12.09 4.03
CA SER A 101 -22.13 -13.32 3.31
C SER A 101 -21.90 -14.52 4.23
N PHE A 102 -22.94 -15.35 4.36
CA PHE A 102 -22.85 -16.59 5.13
C PHE A 102 -22.54 -17.82 4.27
N SER A 103 -22.41 -17.60 2.94
CA SER A 103 -22.10 -18.65 1.98
C SER A 103 -20.92 -18.22 1.11
N GLY A 104 -19.74 -18.79 1.32
CA GLY A 104 -18.56 -18.52 0.51
C GLY A 104 -17.24 -18.52 1.28
N SER A 105 -16.17 -18.10 0.60
CA SER A 105 -14.79 -18.09 1.11
C SER A 105 -14.42 -16.82 1.89
N GLY A 106 -15.38 -15.90 2.15
CA GLY A 106 -15.17 -14.66 2.90
C GLY A 106 -16.36 -14.33 3.81
N LEU A 107 -16.09 -13.61 4.91
CA LEU A 107 -17.13 -13.14 5.85
C LEU A 107 -17.96 -12.00 5.27
N ILE A 108 -17.39 -11.24 4.32
CA ILE A 108 -17.99 -10.11 3.63
C ILE A 108 -17.98 -10.46 2.14
N GLY A 109 -19.12 -10.31 1.47
CA GLY A 109 -19.22 -10.58 0.03
C GLY A 109 -18.30 -9.67 -0.80
N GLY A 110 -18.13 -8.43 -0.35
CA GLY A 110 -17.24 -7.45 -0.99
C GLY A 110 -17.76 -6.89 -2.31
N ASN A 111 -18.92 -7.37 -2.79
CA ASN A 111 -19.45 -7.00 -4.08
C ASN A 111 -19.78 -5.49 -4.13
N ARG A 112 -20.36 -4.94 -3.07
CA ARG A 112 -20.73 -3.52 -3.02
C ARG A 112 -19.54 -2.59 -3.11
N LEU A 113 -18.43 -2.94 -2.43
CA LEU A 113 -17.19 -2.17 -2.51
C LEU A 113 -16.52 -2.34 -3.88
N ALA A 114 -16.53 -3.56 -4.43
CA ALA A 114 -16.05 -3.84 -5.76
C ALA A 114 -16.83 -3.09 -6.84
N ASP A 115 -18.18 -3.08 -6.74
CA ASP A 115 -19.06 -2.35 -7.66
C ASP A 115 -18.84 -0.84 -7.57
N GLU A 116 -18.59 -0.31 -6.38
CA GLU A 116 -18.29 1.12 -6.19
C GLU A 116 -16.97 1.48 -6.85
N LEU A 117 -15.93 0.67 -6.64
CA LEU A 117 -14.64 0.83 -7.27
C LEU A 117 -14.74 0.72 -8.79
N ALA A 118 -15.44 -0.30 -9.29
CA ALA A 118 -15.65 -0.52 -10.72
C ALA A 118 -16.45 0.62 -11.36
N ARG A 119 -17.47 1.18 -10.69
CA ARG A 119 -18.20 2.35 -11.16
C ARG A 119 -17.34 3.61 -11.21
N GLY A 120 -16.45 3.77 -10.22
CA GLY A 120 -15.56 4.92 -10.15
C GLY A 120 -14.48 4.88 -11.24
N ILE A 121 -13.83 3.72 -11.43
CA ILE A 121 -12.71 3.54 -12.36
C ILE A 121 -13.19 3.17 -13.78
N GLY A 122 -14.35 2.53 -13.91
CA GLY A 122 -14.89 2.09 -15.20
C GLY A 122 -14.10 0.97 -15.84
N GLU A 123 -13.98 1.03 -17.17
CA GLU A 123 -13.30 0.01 -18.00
C GLU A 123 -11.81 0.29 -18.22
N ILE A 124 -11.22 1.22 -17.47
CA ILE A 124 -9.79 1.58 -17.59
C ILE A 124 -8.92 0.34 -17.42
N THR A 125 -7.96 0.22 -18.32
CA THR A 125 -6.92 -0.81 -18.28
C THR A 125 -5.57 -0.20 -17.87
N PHE A 126 -4.60 -1.04 -17.52
CA PHE A 126 -3.23 -0.56 -17.27
C PHE A 126 -2.60 0.11 -18.48
N GLY A 127 -3.04 -0.26 -19.72
CA GLY A 127 -2.53 0.35 -20.97
C GLY A 127 -2.99 1.79 -21.16
N ASP A 128 -4.07 2.20 -20.50
CA ASP A 128 -4.62 3.55 -20.58
C ASP A 128 -3.98 4.52 -19.58
N LEU A 129 -3.15 4.01 -18.64
CA LEU A 129 -2.54 4.82 -17.59
C LEU A 129 -1.34 5.61 -18.11
N PRO A 130 -1.21 6.91 -17.77
CA PRO A 130 -0.10 7.75 -18.17
C PRO A 130 1.22 7.40 -17.46
N ILE A 131 1.19 6.62 -16.41
CA ILE A 131 2.35 6.19 -15.60
C ILE A 131 2.32 4.69 -15.39
N LYS A 132 3.48 4.10 -15.15
CA LYS A 132 3.58 2.67 -14.84
C LYS A 132 2.97 2.36 -13.47
N LEU A 133 2.11 1.34 -13.42
CA LEU A 133 1.48 0.87 -12.19
C LEU A 133 1.63 -0.64 -12.04
N ALA A 134 1.90 -1.12 -10.82
CA ALA A 134 1.70 -2.51 -10.44
C ALA A 134 0.86 -2.61 -9.17
N ALA A 135 -0.20 -3.41 -9.20
CA ALA A 135 -0.93 -3.84 -8.02
C ALA A 135 -0.41 -5.22 -7.59
N ILE A 136 -0.04 -5.35 -6.31
CA ILE A 136 0.53 -6.59 -5.80
C ILE A 136 -0.57 -7.47 -5.25
N ALA A 137 -0.55 -8.75 -5.62
CA ALA A 137 -1.46 -9.77 -5.13
C ALA A 137 -0.70 -11.04 -4.76
N THR A 138 -1.34 -11.92 -3.99
CA THR A 138 -0.82 -13.24 -3.60
C THR A 138 -1.64 -14.32 -4.28
N GLU A 139 -1.00 -15.27 -4.94
CA GLU A 139 -1.69 -16.44 -5.49
C GLU A 139 -2.08 -17.42 -4.37
N VAL A 140 -3.37 -17.77 -4.33
CA VAL A 140 -3.90 -18.74 -3.36
C VAL A 140 -3.33 -20.13 -3.65
N GLY A 141 -2.88 -20.81 -2.62
CA GLY A 141 -2.36 -22.19 -2.70
C GLY A 141 -0.86 -22.30 -2.97
N THR A 142 -0.27 -21.35 -3.70
CA THR A 142 1.17 -21.33 -3.99
C THR A 142 1.96 -20.29 -3.18
N GLY A 143 1.29 -19.19 -2.77
CA GLY A 143 1.92 -18.08 -2.10
C GLY A 143 2.82 -17.23 -3.01
N HIS A 144 2.74 -17.40 -4.33
CA HIS A 144 3.53 -16.55 -5.24
C HIS A 144 3.09 -15.10 -5.19
N GLU A 145 4.07 -14.20 -5.22
CA GLU A 145 3.87 -12.78 -5.43
C GLU A 145 3.50 -12.54 -6.91
N ILE A 146 2.36 -11.93 -7.15
CA ILE A 146 1.85 -11.61 -8.49
C ILE A 146 1.83 -10.11 -8.67
N TRP A 147 2.51 -9.61 -9.69
CA TRP A 147 2.47 -8.20 -10.10
C TRP A 147 1.44 -8.04 -11.22
N LEU A 148 0.34 -7.41 -10.89
CA LEU A 148 -0.72 -7.11 -11.84
C LEU A 148 -0.39 -5.77 -12.51
N THR A 149 0.01 -5.85 -13.79
CA THR A 149 0.48 -4.71 -14.60
C THR A 149 -0.27 -4.61 -15.92
N ARG A 150 -1.31 -5.43 -16.12
CA ARG A 150 -2.11 -5.50 -17.35
C ARG A 150 -3.54 -5.95 -17.07
N GLY A 151 -4.43 -5.72 -18.03
CA GLY A 151 -5.85 -6.04 -17.91
C GLY A 151 -6.63 -4.89 -17.28
N ARG A 152 -7.87 -5.17 -16.84
CA ARG A 152 -8.75 -4.17 -16.19
C ARG A 152 -8.18 -3.74 -14.86
N LEU A 153 -8.10 -2.44 -14.65
CA LEU A 153 -7.56 -1.89 -13.41
C LEU A 153 -8.40 -2.30 -12.21
N ALA A 154 -9.71 -2.19 -12.28
CA ALA A 154 -10.62 -2.53 -11.18
C ALA A 154 -10.45 -3.98 -10.69
N ASP A 155 -10.28 -4.95 -11.59
CA ASP A 155 -10.06 -6.36 -11.23
C ASP A 155 -8.73 -6.55 -10.47
N ALA A 156 -7.67 -5.88 -10.92
CA ALA A 156 -6.37 -5.94 -10.26
C ALA A 156 -6.39 -5.31 -8.86
N LEU A 157 -7.06 -4.16 -8.72
CA LEU A 157 -7.21 -3.50 -7.43
C LEU A 157 -8.01 -4.37 -6.46
N TYR A 158 -9.12 -4.99 -6.93
CA TYR A 158 -9.90 -5.93 -6.13
C TYR A 158 -9.04 -7.10 -5.64
N ALA A 159 -8.31 -7.77 -6.55
CA ALA A 159 -7.43 -8.87 -6.19
C ALA A 159 -6.39 -8.46 -5.14
N SER A 160 -5.84 -7.24 -5.26
CA SER A 160 -4.82 -6.72 -4.36
C SER A 160 -5.35 -6.45 -2.94
N TYR A 161 -6.64 -6.08 -2.77
CA TYR A 161 -7.22 -5.83 -1.44
C TYR A 161 -8.08 -6.96 -0.89
N ALA A 162 -8.17 -8.11 -1.57
CA ALA A 162 -8.96 -9.26 -1.14
C ALA A 162 -8.34 -9.94 0.10
N ILE A 163 -8.53 -9.33 1.28
CA ILE A 163 -7.98 -9.81 2.57
C ILE A 163 -8.54 -11.20 2.89
N PRO A 164 -7.67 -12.20 3.15
CA PRO A 164 -8.09 -13.55 3.49
C PRO A 164 -9.06 -13.60 4.67
N GLY A 165 -10.15 -14.34 4.51
CA GLY A 165 -11.20 -14.48 5.53
C GLY A 165 -12.16 -13.28 5.61
N ILE A 166 -11.82 -12.12 5.04
CA ILE A 166 -12.69 -10.94 4.97
C ILE A 166 -13.39 -10.91 3.61
N PHE A 167 -12.62 -10.80 2.53
CA PHE A 167 -13.15 -10.79 1.17
C PHE A 167 -12.86 -12.10 0.42
N PRO A 168 -13.73 -12.53 -0.50
CA PRO A 168 -13.45 -13.69 -1.33
C PRO A 168 -12.24 -13.40 -2.24
N PRO A 169 -11.40 -14.41 -2.53
CA PRO A 169 -10.33 -14.26 -3.51
C PRO A 169 -10.89 -14.00 -4.90
N HIS A 170 -10.15 -13.28 -5.72
CA HIS A 170 -10.53 -12.88 -7.08
C HIS A 170 -9.79 -13.70 -8.14
N LYS A 171 -10.47 -14.09 -9.21
CA LYS A 171 -9.88 -14.92 -10.25
C LYS A 171 -9.43 -14.08 -11.45
N ILE A 172 -8.13 -14.05 -11.72
CA ILE A 172 -7.55 -13.36 -12.88
C ILE A 172 -6.67 -14.34 -13.65
N GLY A 173 -6.89 -14.49 -14.95
CA GLY A 173 -6.05 -15.33 -15.80
C GLY A 173 -5.97 -16.81 -15.35
N GLY A 174 -7.05 -17.32 -14.77
CA GLY A 174 -7.12 -18.69 -14.25
C GLY A 174 -6.57 -18.88 -12.82
N ARG A 175 -5.92 -17.87 -12.24
CA ARG A 175 -5.34 -17.88 -10.88
C ARG A 175 -6.30 -17.27 -9.86
N TRP A 176 -6.43 -17.88 -8.70
CA TRP A 176 -7.12 -17.27 -7.56
C TRP A 176 -6.14 -16.38 -6.80
N LEU A 177 -6.48 -15.11 -6.64
CA LEU A 177 -5.63 -14.10 -6.03
C LEU A 177 -6.29 -13.52 -4.78
N MET A 178 -5.47 -13.21 -3.79
CA MET A 178 -5.84 -12.54 -2.54
C MET A 178 -4.86 -11.41 -2.24
N ASP A 179 -5.09 -10.69 -1.14
CA ASP A 179 -4.31 -9.50 -0.74
C ASP A 179 -2.79 -9.74 -0.82
N GLY A 180 -2.10 -8.80 -1.45
CA GLY A 180 -0.65 -8.86 -1.66
C GLY A 180 0.18 -8.65 -0.40
N GLY A 181 -0.45 -8.23 0.72
CA GLY A 181 0.24 -8.00 1.98
C GLY A 181 0.93 -9.24 2.55
N LEU A 182 0.46 -10.43 2.21
CA LEU A 182 1.09 -11.69 2.63
C LEU A 182 2.44 -11.96 1.96
N VAL A 183 2.79 -11.24 0.90
CA VAL A 183 4.04 -11.46 0.15
C VAL A 183 4.89 -10.20 0.05
N ASN A 184 4.28 -9.04 -0.18
CA ASN A 184 5.00 -7.78 -0.32
C ASN A 184 4.15 -6.57 0.17
N PRO A 185 4.10 -6.34 1.49
CA PRO A 185 3.28 -5.29 2.08
C PRO A 185 3.64 -3.87 1.67
N VAL A 186 4.93 -3.60 1.36
CA VAL A 186 5.45 -2.31 0.88
C VAL A 186 6.34 -2.60 -0.32
N PRO A 187 5.83 -2.50 -1.56
CA PRO A 187 6.43 -3.13 -2.73
C PRO A 187 7.57 -2.32 -3.38
N VAL A 188 8.67 -2.10 -2.63
CA VAL A 188 9.88 -1.39 -3.10
C VAL A 188 10.53 -2.11 -4.28
N SER A 189 10.74 -3.44 -4.16
CA SER A 189 11.33 -4.27 -5.22
C SER A 189 10.59 -4.17 -6.55
N ALA A 190 9.25 -4.16 -6.50
CA ALA A 190 8.44 -4.01 -7.69
C ALA A 190 8.63 -2.63 -8.35
N ALA A 191 8.74 -1.55 -7.56
CA ALA A 191 8.99 -0.22 -8.11
C ALA A 191 10.35 -0.14 -8.82
N ARG A 192 11.40 -0.70 -8.22
CA ARG A 192 12.73 -0.79 -8.84
C ARG A 192 12.70 -1.60 -10.14
N SER A 193 12.04 -2.74 -10.13
CA SER A 193 11.92 -3.61 -11.31
C SER A 193 11.13 -2.97 -12.45
N LEU A 194 10.20 -2.05 -12.16
CA LEU A 194 9.49 -1.26 -13.16
C LEU A 194 10.30 -0.08 -13.70
N GLY A 195 11.52 0.14 -13.19
CA GLY A 195 12.47 1.11 -13.69
C GLY A 195 12.60 2.38 -12.85
N ALA A 196 12.11 2.39 -11.61
CA ALA A 196 12.36 3.48 -10.68
C ALA A 196 13.84 3.49 -10.25
N ARG A 197 14.53 4.61 -10.42
CA ARG A 197 15.88 4.82 -9.92
C ARG A 197 15.89 5.26 -8.45
N LEU A 198 14.89 6.01 -8.04
CA LEU A 198 14.64 6.42 -6.67
C LEU A 198 13.28 5.88 -6.23
N VAL A 199 13.20 5.25 -5.07
CA VAL A 199 11.95 4.73 -4.52
C VAL A 199 11.63 5.39 -3.18
N ILE A 200 10.49 6.08 -3.15
CA ILE A 200 9.87 6.59 -1.92
C ILE A 200 8.87 5.53 -1.46
N ALA A 201 9.07 4.97 -0.27
CA ALA A 201 8.14 4.01 0.31
C ALA A 201 7.22 4.67 1.34
N VAL A 202 5.94 4.28 1.34
CA VAL A 202 4.97 4.71 2.35
C VAL A 202 4.58 3.51 3.19
N ASN A 203 5.05 3.48 4.44
CA ASN A 203 4.77 2.41 5.38
C ASN A 203 3.73 2.86 6.42
N LEU A 204 2.50 2.35 6.30
CA LEU A 204 1.37 2.67 7.19
C LEU A 204 1.38 1.89 8.51
N ASN A 205 2.29 0.93 8.65
CA ASN A 205 2.35 0.01 9.77
C ASN A 205 3.60 0.19 10.64
N ALA A 206 4.37 1.25 10.40
CA ALA A 206 5.66 1.48 11.06
C ALA A 206 5.56 1.64 12.58
N ASP A 207 4.43 2.11 13.10
CA ASP A 207 4.17 2.40 14.51
C ASP A 207 3.15 1.46 15.18
N ASN A 208 2.66 0.43 14.47
CA ASN A 208 1.57 -0.43 14.97
C ASN A 208 1.96 -1.39 16.08
N PHE A 209 3.21 -1.83 16.10
CA PHE A 209 3.71 -2.77 17.09
C PHE A 209 4.87 -2.14 17.85
N GLY A 210 4.82 -2.23 19.20
CA GLY A 210 5.85 -1.70 20.07
C GLY A 210 7.26 -2.19 19.73
N ARG A 211 8.26 -1.49 20.23
CA ARG A 211 9.67 -1.81 20.03
C ARG A 211 10.04 -3.09 20.78
N GLY A 212 9.81 -4.21 20.22
CA GLY A 212 10.15 -5.48 20.82
C GLY A 212 9.32 -6.59 20.21
N THR A 213 9.99 -7.67 19.85
CA THR A 213 9.34 -8.82 19.20
C THR A 213 9.27 -10.03 20.12
N VAL A 214 9.87 -9.90 21.30
CA VAL A 214 9.97 -10.99 22.28
C VAL A 214 9.68 -10.45 23.66
N ILE A 215 8.75 -11.09 24.36
CA ILE A 215 8.49 -10.91 25.80
C ILE A 215 9.06 -12.14 26.49
N GLN A 216 9.99 -11.95 27.40
CA GLN A 216 10.68 -13.07 28.09
C GLN A 216 9.92 -13.63 29.30
N SER A 217 8.84 -12.96 29.74
CA SER A 217 8.04 -13.41 30.87
C SER A 217 6.59 -13.71 30.48
N HIS A 218 5.96 -14.64 31.18
CA HIS A 218 4.59 -15.07 30.97
C HIS A 218 3.63 -14.44 32.00
N GLY A 219 4.06 -13.38 32.70
CA GLY A 219 3.23 -12.64 33.64
C GLY A 219 2.29 -11.66 32.96
N PRO A 220 1.18 -11.24 33.62
CA PRO A 220 0.32 -10.20 33.13
C PRO A 220 1.07 -8.86 33.18
N ASP A 221 1.68 -8.46 32.07
CA ASP A 221 2.07 -7.07 31.89
C ASP A 221 0.79 -6.23 31.76
N HIS A 222 0.72 -5.12 32.47
CA HIS A 222 -0.34 -4.13 32.33
C HIS A 222 -0.31 -3.61 30.89
N THR A 223 -1.02 -4.28 30.00
CA THR A 223 -1.20 -3.84 28.62
C THR A 223 -2.33 -2.85 28.59
N ASP A 224 -2.04 -1.69 28.02
CA ASP A 224 -3.04 -0.68 27.66
C ASP A 224 -4.23 -1.36 26.98
N GLU A 225 -5.43 -1.11 27.52
CA GLU A 225 -6.69 -1.63 27.00
C GLU A 225 -6.85 -1.25 25.54
N ILE A 226 -6.81 -2.24 24.65
CA ILE A 226 -7.24 -2.06 23.27
C ILE A 226 -8.76 -1.86 23.31
N LEU A 227 -9.19 -0.62 23.21
CA LEU A 227 -10.60 -0.22 23.15
C LEU A 227 -11.25 -0.83 21.89
N VAL A 228 -11.82 -2.01 22.05
CA VAL A 228 -12.79 -2.55 21.09
C VAL A 228 -14.10 -1.82 21.32
N SER A 229 -14.45 -0.88 20.44
CA SER A 229 -15.72 -0.16 20.52
C SER A 229 -16.89 -1.12 20.36
N THR A 230 -17.58 -1.39 21.45
CA THR A 230 -18.84 -2.14 21.50
C THR A 230 -19.98 -1.29 20.93
N ILE A 231 -20.63 -1.77 19.86
CA ILE A 231 -21.81 -1.15 19.26
C ILE A 231 -23.05 -1.79 19.90
N PRO A 232 -23.96 -1.01 20.56
CA PRO A 232 -25.23 -1.53 21.05
C PRO A 232 -26.21 -1.79 19.89
N GLY A 233 -26.83 -2.95 19.85
CA GLY A 233 -27.86 -3.30 18.85
C GLY A 233 -29.23 -3.57 19.50
N PRO A 234 -30.35 -3.53 18.76
CA PRO A 234 -31.71 -3.60 19.28
C PRO A 234 -32.13 -5.01 19.77
N GLU A 235 -32.91 -5.02 20.83
CA GLU A 235 -33.40 -6.22 21.51
C GLU A 235 -34.60 -6.88 20.79
N THR A 236 -34.34 -7.77 19.85
CA THR A 236 -35.35 -8.68 19.28
C THR A 236 -34.80 -10.11 19.24
N LEU A 237 -35.68 -11.13 19.16
CA LEU A 237 -35.26 -12.55 19.08
C LEU A 237 -34.30 -12.83 17.90
N ARG A 238 -34.48 -12.11 16.79
CA ARG A 238 -33.54 -12.06 15.67
C ARG A 238 -32.21 -11.41 16.09
N GLY A 239 -32.26 -10.40 16.98
CA GLY A 239 -31.10 -9.75 17.59
C GLY A 239 -30.29 -10.65 18.53
N LYS A 240 -30.92 -11.64 19.20
CA LYS A 240 -30.19 -12.58 20.08
C LYS A 240 -29.34 -13.59 19.29
N ALA A 241 -29.88 -14.09 18.17
CA ALA A 241 -29.11 -14.96 17.26
C ALA A 241 -27.97 -14.18 16.59
N GLU A 242 -28.23 -12.95 16.20
CA GLU A 242 -27.27 -12.02 15.63
C GLU A 242 -26.20 -11.57 16.65
N GLN A 243 -26.60 -11.37 17.92
CA GLN A 243 -25.68 -11.11 19.04
C GLN A 243 -24.80 -12.32 19.38
N LEU A 244 -25.38 -13.53 19.40
CA LEU A 244 -24.60 -14.76 19.61
C LEU A 244 -23.61 -14.99 18.47
N PHE A 245 -24.02 -14.72 17.23
CA PHE A 245 -23.15 -14.80 16.07
C PHE A 245 -22.06 -13.72 16.09
N LYS A 246 -22.41 -12.46 16.41
CA LYS A 246 -21.46 -11.37 16.63
C LYS A 246 -20.46 -11.69 17.73
N ARG A 247 -20.91 -12.24 18.87
CA ARG A 247 -20.02 -12.70 19.95
C ARG A 247 -19.07 -13.83 19.50
N ARG A 248 -19.55 -14.75 18.66
CA ARG A 248 -18.72 -15.84 18.16
C ARG A 248 -17.71 -15.38 17.12
N LEU A 249 -18.06 -14.36 16.31
CA LEU A 249 -17.22 -13.81 15.25
C LEU A 249 -16.23 -12.77 15.80
N PHE A 250 -16.72 -11.80 16.56
CA PHE A 250 -15.94 -10.67 17.06
C PHE A 250 -15.44 -10.82 18.50
N GLY A 251 -15.93 -11.83 19.21
CA GLY A 251 -15.53 -12.11 20.58
C GLY A 251 -16.29 -11.30 21.64
N SER A 252 -15.78 -11.38 22.86
CA SER A 252 -16.17 -10.58 24.02
C SER A 252 -14.92 -9.91 24.58
N PRO A 253 -15.04 -8.94 25.52
CA PRO A 253 -13.87 -8.33 26.16
C PRO A 253 -12.89 -9.34 26.80
N GLU A 254 -13.39 -10.53 27.16
CA GLU A 254 -12.61 -11.59 27.79
C GLU A 254 -12.07 -12.64 26.79
N LYS A 255 -12.65 -12.73 25.57
CA LYS A 255 -12.25 -13.75 24.58
C LYS A 255 -12.36 -13.18 23.16
N PRO A 256 -11.25 -13.07 22.41
CA PRO A 256 -11.28 -12.61 21.03
C PRO A 256 -12.07 -13.60 20.15
N GLY A 257 -12.86 -13.08 19.22
CA GLY A 257 -13.59 -13.87 18.22
C GLY A 257 -12.69 -14.31 17.08
N LEU A 258 -13.18 -15.25 16.26
CA LEU A 258 -12.41 -15.80 15.14
C LEU A 258 -11.92 -14.72 14.18
N SER A 259 -12.78 -13.80 13.78
CA SER A 259 -12.38 -12.70 12.88
C SER A 259 -11.33 -11.78 13.48
N THR A 260 -11.44 -11.48 14.78
CA THR A 260 -10.44 -10.67 15.49
C THR A 260 -9.08 -11.38 15.45
N VAL A 261 -9.05 -12.66 15.82
CA VAL A 261 -7.81 -13.45 15.79
C VAL A 261 -7.22 -13.53 14.37
N MET A 262 -8.05 -13.69 13.34
CA MET A 262 -7.58 -13.73 11.95
C MET A 262 -7.01 -12.38 11.50
N VAL A 263 -7.68 -11.26 11.82
CA VAL A 263 -7.21 -9.92 11.50
C VAL A 263 -5.92 -9.60 12.24
N ASP A 264 -5.81 -9.97 13.51
CA ASP A 264 -4.59 -9.76 14.30
C ASP A 264 -3.44 -10.62 13.77
N ALA A 265 -3.69 -11.90 13.46
CA ALA A 265 -2.69 -12.77 12.85
C ALA A 265 -2.20 -12.22 11.51
N PHE A 266 -3.11 -11.70 10.67
CA PHE A 266 -2.77 -11.05 9.42
C PHE A 266 -1.91 -9.79 9.65
N ASN A 267 -2.30 -8.91 10.57
CA ASN A 267 -1.54 -7.71 10.91
C ASN A 267 -0.13 -8.04 11.46
N ILE A 268 -0.02 -9.07 12.30
CA ILE A 268 1.27 -9.55 12.81
C ILE A 268 2.14 -10.05 11.65
N ALA A 269 1.58 -10.87 10.76
CA ALA A 269 2.30 -11.34 9.58
C ALA A 269 2.76 -10.18 8.69
N LEU A 270 1.89 -9.21 8.43
CA LEU A 270 2.21 -8.00 7.68
C LEU A 270 3.41 -7.23 8.28
N ASP A 271 3.41 -7.01 9.60
CA ASP A 271 4.54 -6.33 10.27
C ASP A 271 5.84 -7.10 10.09
N ARG A 272 5.83 -8.41 10.30
CA ARG A 272 7.03 -9.26 10.15
C ARG A 272 7.57 -9.27 8.73
N ILE A 273 6.68 -9.45 7.76
CA ILE A 273 7.03 -9.45 6.33
C ILE A 273 7.55 -8.06 5.92
N THR A 274 6.88 -6.98 6.35
CA THR A 274 7.31 -5.61 6.04
C THR A 274 8.73 -5.36 6.53
N ARG A 275 9.02 -5.70 7.79
CA ARG A 275 10.38 -5.52 8.37
C ARG A 275 11.43 -6.34 7.62
N ALA A 276 11.13 -7.60 7.31
CA ALA A 276 12.06 -8.47 6.58
C ALA A 276 12.30 -7.95 5.15
N ARG A 277 11.25 -7.54 4.45
CA ARG A 277 11.35 -7.02 3.09
C ARG A 277 12.12 -5.70 3.02
N LEU A 278 11.78 -4.72 3.88
CA LEU A 278 12.47 -3.42 3.92
C LEU A 278 13.91 -3.52 4.40
N ALA A 279 14.28 -4.54 5.17
CA ALA A 279 15.67 -4.81 5.53
C ALA A 279 16.48 -5.37 4.36
N GLY A 280 15.85 -6.21 3.51
CA GLY A 280 16.51 -6.79 2.33
C GLY A 280 16.49 -5.89 1.09
N ASP A 281 15.51 -5.02 1.00
CA ASP A 281 15.30 -4.11 -0.15
C ASP A 281 14.83 -2.73 0.37
N PRO A 282 15.77 -1.94 0.93
CA PRO A 282 15.45 -0.65 1.52
C PRO A 282 15.06 0.38 0.45
N PRO A 283 14.07 1.25 0.73
CA PRO A 283 13.79 2.41 -0.12
C PRO A 283 14.85 3.49 0.04
N ASP A 284 14.91 4.42 -0.91
CA ASP A 284 15.80 5.57 -0.84
C ASP A 284 15.27 6.65 0.14
N ALA A 285 13.95 6.74 0.27
CA ALA A 285 13.29 7.56 1.28
C ALA A 285 12.02 6.86 1.79
N MET A 286 11.63 7.13 3.04
CA MET A 286 10.44 6.52 3.64
C MET A 286 9.55 7.55 4.31
N VAL A 287 8.26 7.50 4.03
CA VAL A 287 7.19 8.23 4.72
C VAL A 287 6.45 7.27 5.63
N ALA A 288 6.38 7.57 6.92
CA ALA A 288 5.77 6.72 7.94
C ALA A 288 4.74 7.51 8.78
N PRO A 289 3.48 7.61 8.33
CA PRO A 289 2.42 8.27 9.09
C PRO A 289 2.15 7.55 10.42
N ARG A 290 1.88 8.32 11.48
CA ARG A 290 1.57 7.78 12.83
C ARG A 290 0.12 7.38 12.94
N LEU A 291 -0.16 6.10 12.68
CA LEU A 291 -1.51 5.56 12.54
C LEU A 291 -1.84 4.45 13.56
N SER A 292 -1.05 4.27 14.62
CA SER A 292 -1.24 3.23 15.65
C SER A 292 -2.61 3.30 16.34
N ARG A 293 -3.24 4.48 16.39
CA ARG A 293 -4.58 4.69 16.96
C ARG A 293 -5.73 4.36 16.00
N PHE A 294 -5.44 3.88 14.79
CA PHE A 294 -6.44 3.52 13.80
C PHE A 294 -6.70 2.02 13.81
N GLY A 295 -7.95 1.64 14.01
CA GLY A 295 -8.42 0.28 13.75
C GLY A 295 -8.46 -0.02 12.25
N VAL A 296 -8.42 -1.31 11.92
CA VAL A 296 -8.44 -1.79 10.52
C VAL A 296 -9.70 -1.34 9.76
N PHE A 297 -10.82 -1.13 10.46
CA PHE A 297 -12.12 -0.74 9.89
C PHE A 297 -12.52 0.72 10.15
N ASP A 298 -11.61 1.57 10.60
CA ASP A 298 -11.89 2.99 10.90
C ASP A 298 -11.97 3.87 9.64
N PHE A 299 -12.55 3.35 8.56
CA PHE A 299 -12.72 4.06 7.29
C PHE A 299 -13.45 5.40 7.42
N HIS A 300 -14.30 5.57 8.45
CA HIS A 300 -14.99 6.82 8.76
C HIS A 300 -14.08 7.94 9.27
N ARG A 301 -12.79 7.63 9.57
CA ARG A 301 -11.78 8.60 10.00
C ARG A 301 -10.85 9.01 8.85
N ALA A 302 -11.35 8.99 7.62
CA ALA A 302 -10.54 9.27 6.43
C ALA A 302 -9.85 10.64 6.49
N GLU A 303 -10.57 11.69 6.94
CA GLU A 303 -10.03 13.05 7.11
C GLU A 303 -8.77 13.06 7.97
N GLU A 304 -8.83 12.43 9.14
CA GLU A 304 -7.72 12.35 10.08
C GLU A 304 -6.54 11.56 9.49
N ALA A 305 -6.82 10.43 8.80
CA ALA A 305 -5.78 9.64 8.14
C ALA A 305 -5.08 10.44 7.04
N ILE A 306 -5.84 11.16 6.20
CA ILE A 306 -5.29 12.03 5.15
C ILE A 306 -4.37 13.08 5.76
N GLN A 307 -4.81 13.75 6.83
CA GLN A 307 -4.03 14.78 7.50
C GLN A 307 -2.71 14.23 8.08
N LEU A 308 -2.74 13.05 8.69
CA LEU A 308 -1.52 12.38 9.18
C LEU A 308 -0.58 11.98 8.05
N GLY A 309 -1.12 11.68 6.87
CA GLY A 309 -0.34 11.47 5.65
C GLY A 309 0.38 12.75 5.20
N VAL A 310 -0.31 13.89 5.21
CA VAL A 310 0.28 15.22 4.94
C VAL A 310 1.44 15.49 5.90
N GLU A 311 1.17 15.44 7.21
CA GLU A 311 2.16 15.75 8.25
C GLU A 311 3.41 14.86 8.19
N ALA A 312 3.22 13.56 7.89
CA ALA A 312 4.34 12.64 7.77
C ALA A 312 5.19 12.95 6.53
N THR A 313 4.54 13.35 5.44
CA THR A 313 5.25 13.69 4.20
C THR A 313 6.03 14.98 4.36
N GLU A 314 5.43 16.02 4.93
CA GLU A 314 6.10 17.30 5.21
C GLU A 314 7.39 17.09 6.02
N LYS A 315 7.35 16.21 7.04
CA LYS A 315 8.53 15.85 7.85
C LYS A 315 9.60 15.09 7.08
N SER A 316 9.23 14.47 5.96
CA SER A 316 10.14 13.65 5.15
C SER A 316 10.65 14.38 3.91
N LEU A 317 10.17 15.59 3.61
CA LEU A 317 10.50 16.32 2.37
C LEU A 317 12.00 16.59 2.23
N GLU A 318 12.68 16.95 3.31
CA GLU A 318 14.12 17.22 3.30
C GLU A 318 14.89 15.95 2.88
N ASN A 319 14.65 14.82 3.54
CA ASN A 319 15.28 13.54 3.21
C ASN A 319 14.96 13.09 1.77
N ILE A 320 13.73 13.36 1.30
CA ILE A 320 13.32 13.04 -0.08
C ILE A 320 14.08 13.91 -1.08
N ALA A 321 14.23 15.21 -0.79
CA ALA A 321 14.98 16.15 -1.63
C ALA A 321 16.45 15.74 -1.72
N GLU A 322 17.09 15.44 -0.60
CA GLU A 322 18.47 14.94 -0.55
C GLU A 322 18.65 13.66 -1.38
N ALA A 323 17.71 12.71 -1.26
CA ALA A 323 17.75 11.47 -2.06
C ALA A 323 17.60 11.74 -3.57
N ILE A 324 16.78 12.72 -3.96
CA ILE A 324 16.62 13.12 -5.37
C ILE A 324 17.92 13.77 -5.88
N GLU A 325 18.52 14.66 -5.11
CA GLU A 325 19.78 15.34 -5.45
C GLU A 325 20.95 14.37 -5.60
N ALA A 326 21.02 13.37 -4.71
CA ALA A 326 22.07 12.34 -4.75
C ALA A 326 22.04 11.48 -6.02
N LEU A 327 20.91 11.40 -6.72
CA LEU A 327 20.71 10.58 -7.92
C LEU A 327 20.55 11.41 -9.20
N ALA A 328 20.47 12.74 -9.10
CA ALA A 328 20.43 13.68 -10.23
C ALA A 328 21.83 13.88 -10.80
#